data_6a42518cdfdf6f847b5c11313a0c2fb4
#
_entry.id   6a42518cdfdf6f847b5c11313a0c2fb4
#
_cell.length_a   1.000
_cell.length_b   1.000
_cell.length_c   1.000
_cell.angle_alpha   90.00
_cell.angle_beta   90.00
_cell.angle_gamma   90.00
#
_symmetry.space_group_name_H-M   'P 1'
#
loop_
_entity.id
_entity.type
_entity.pdbx_description
1 polymer ?
#
loop_
_entity_poly.entity_id
_entity_poly.type
_entity_poly.pdbx_seq_one_letter_code
_entity_poly.pdbx_strand_id
1 'polypeptide(L)'
;IPGAMGGALKMNAGCYGNYFADVFVSACGVDRTGNLVNYNAESLNFAYRSCDLPEGIVLTEMTLRSLGSERPELLHQRMVEQLAKRDQTQPTKDLTAGSTFRNPAGYSSTGRADDNHDLKAWKLIDDAGCRGLKVGGAQMSPKHPNFLINTGNANAKDLETLGELVRKKVYDKSGLTLEWEVMRVGDPKCT
;
A
#
# COMPACT_ATOMS: atom_id res chain seq x y z
N ILE A 1 9.88 -2.29 1.81
CA ILE A 1 8.70 -1.99 0.98
C ILE A 1 9.12 -2.20 -0.46
N PRO A 2 8.47 -3.08 -1.23
CA PRO A 2 8.77 -3.28 -2.64
C PRO A 2 8.19 -2.14 -3.48
N GLY A 3 8.82 -1.84 -4.60
CA GLY A 3 8.38 -0.82 -5.54
C GLY A 3 9.50 0.13 -5.95
N ALA A 4 9.19 1.09 -6.81
CA ALA A 4 10.11 2.13 -7.23
C ALA A 4 10.09 3.33 -6.27
N MET A 5 11.19 4.06 -6.19
CA MET A 5 11.34 5.23 -5.32
C MET A 5 10.31 6.32 -5.62
N GLY A 6 9.98 6.56 -6.88
CA GLY A 6 8.95 7.53 -7.26
C GLY A 6 7.55 7.18 -6.73
N GLY A 7 7.18 5.90 -6.79
CA GLY A 7 5.94 5.40 -6.19
C GLY A 7 5.95 5.49 -4.67
N ALA A 8 7.10 5.21 -4.04
CA ALA A 8 7.26 5.33 -2.59
C ALA A 8 7.04 6.77 -2.12
N LEU A 9 7.57 7.77 -2.84
CA LEU A 9 7.34 9.18 -2.56
C LEU A 9 5.86 9.53 -2.76
N LYS A 10 5.29 9.24 -3.94
CA LYS A 10 3.91 9.62 -4.29
C LYS A 10 2.88 9.10 -3.30
N MET A 11 3.09 7.88 -2.79
CA MET A 11 2.21 7.20 -1.85
C MET A 11 2.60 7.44 -0.39
N ASN A 12 3.63 8.24 -0.10
CA ASN A 12 4.21 8.29 1.24
C ASN A 12 4.30 6.88 1.84
N ALA A 13 4.99 5.98 1.13
CA ALA A 13 4.99 4.57 1.46
C ALA A 13 5.42 4.35 2.91
N GLY A 14 4.64 3.58 3.66
CA GLY A 14 4.90 3.36 5.08
C GLY A 14 4.54 1.97 5.54
N CYS A 15 5.32 1.45 6.48
CA CYS A 15 5.14 0.15 7.09
C CYS A 15 5.75 0.14 8.48
N TYR A 16 5.10 -0.54 9.43
CA TYR A 16 5.59 -0.69 10.81
C TYR A 16 5.93 0.64 11.50
N GLY A 17 5.09 1.66 11.28
CA GLY A 17 5.24 2.98 11.92
C GLY A 17 6.29 3.89 11.31
N ASN A 18 6.93 3.50 10.20
CA ASN A 18 7.87 4.35 9.47
C ASN A 18 7.27 4.73 8.11
N TYR A 19 7.50 5.96 7.67
CA TYR A 19 6.99 6.50 6.41
C TYR A 19 8.12 7.07 5.56
N PHE A 20 7.89 7.17 4.26
CA PHE A 20 8.85 7.77 3.34
C PHE A 20 9.19 9.22 3.72
N ALA A 21 8.19 9.97 4.21
CA ALA A 21 8.35 11.32 4.73
C ALA A 21 9.43 11.44 5.81
N ASP A 22 9.63 10.40 6.64
CA ASP A 22 10.58 10.45 7.77
C ASP A 22 12.03 10.59 7.31
N VAL A 23 12.34 10.13 6.10
CA VAL A 23 13.68 10.13 5.52
C VAL A 23 13.83 11.06 4.32
N PHE A 24 12.74 11.64 3.82
CA PHE A 24 12.75 12.49 2.62
C PHE A 24 13.36 13.87 2.91
N VAL A 25 14.23 14.34 2.01
CA VAL A 25 14.81 15.69 2.04
C VAL A 25 14.33 16.51 0.86
N SER A 26 14.58 16.03 -0.36
CA SER A 26 14.20 16.71 -1.59
C SER A 26 14.06 15.75 -2.77
N ALA A 27 13.40 16.21 -3.82
CA ALA A 27 13.33 15.51 -5.09
C ALA A 27 13.41 16.52 -6.25
N CYS A 28 14.02 16.08 -7.36
CA CYS A 28 13.99 16.77 -8.64
C CYS A 28 13.15 15.98 -9.62
N GLY A 29 12.54 16.66 -10.56
CA GLY A 29 11.76 16.05 -11.61
C GLY A 29 11.60 16.95 -12.82
N VAL A 30 10.87 16.42 -13.80
CA VAL A 30 10.52 17.13 -15.04
C VAL A 30 8.99 17.12 -15.16
N ASP A 31 8.44 18.29 -15.45
CA ASP A 31 7.01 18.44 -15.72
C ASP A 31 6.66 18.07 -17.18
N ARG A 32 5.36 18.11 -17.53
CA ARG A 32 4.88 17.76 -18.87
C ARG A 32 5.34 18.73 -19.97
N THR A 33 5.84 19.90 -19.60
CA THR A 33 6.36 20.93 -20.53
C THR A 33 7.88 20.88 -20.67
N GLY A 34 8.54 19.97 -19.94
CA GLY A 34 9.99 19.78 -19.99
C GLY A 34 10.77 20.65 -19.00
N ASN A 35 10.10 21.38 -18.10
CA ASN A 35 10.78 22.20 -17.10
C ASN A 35 11.28 21.34 -15.94
N LEU A 36 12.46 21.69 -15.44
CA LEU A 36 12.97 21.13 -14.18
C LEU A 36 12.21 21.72 -12.99
N VAL A 37 11.78 20.84 -12.10
CA VAL A 37 11.03 21.19 -10.87
C VAL A 37 11.70 20.56 -9.66
N ASN A 38 11.64 21.26 -8.53
CA ASN A 38 12.23 20.80 -7.27
C ASN A 38 11.18 20.82 -6.17
N TYR A 39 11.22 19.82 -5.31
CA TYR A 39 10.31 19.64 -4.19
C TYR A 39 11.09 19.39 -2.91
N ASN A 40 10.67 20.00 -1.82
CA ASN A 40 11.11 19.70 -0.47
C ASN A 40 9.98 19.08 0.34
N ALA A 41 10.23 18.67 1.58
CA ALA A 41 9.25 18.03 2.43
C ALA A 41 8.03 18.94 2.71
N GLU A 42 8.25 20.24 2.88
CA GLU A 42 7.20 21.22 3.18
C GLU A 42 6.24 21.39 1.99
N SER A 43 6.78 21.38 0.76
CA SER A 43 5.97 21.55 -0.47
C SER A 43 5.11 20.32 -0.80
N LEU A 44 5.43 19.15 -0.25
CA LEU A 44 4.75 17.89 -0.57
C LEU A 44 3.65 17.51 0.43
N ASN A 45 3.53 18.18 1.58
CA ASN A 45 2.46 17.95 2.56
C ASN A 45 2.10 16.47 2.74
N PHE A 46 3.07 15.66 3.16
CA PHE A 46 2.90 14.22 3.26
C PHE A 46 1.76 13.84 4.21
N ALA A 47 0.88 12.96 3.75
CA ALA A 47 -0.19 12.37 4.54
C ALA A 47 -0.22 10.84 4.36
N TYR A 48 -1.18 10.17 4.99
CA TYR A 48 -1.33 8.73 4.85
C TYR A 48 -1.64 8.36 3.39
N ARG A 49 -0.75 7.60 2.77
CA ARG A 49 -0.85 7.14 1.36
C ARG A 49 -1.03 8.26 0.34
N SER A 50 -0.50 9.45 0.63
CA SER A 50 -0.55 10.58 -0.29
C SER A 50 0.55 11.61 -0.05
N CYS A 51 0.80 12.44 -1.07
CA CYS A 51 1.51 13.70 -0.96
C CYS A 51 1.04 14.63 -2.09
N ASP A 52 1.32 15.92 -1.96
CA ASP A 52 0.92 16.96 -2.92
C ASP A 52 1.85 17.03 -4.16
N LEU A 53 2.44 15.89 -4.57
CA LEU A 53 3.18 15.82 -5.82
C LEU A 53 2.20 16.02 -6.99
N PRO A 54 2.37 17.06 -7.84
CA PRO A 54 1.49 17.31 -8.98
C PRO A 54 1.46 16.12 -9.95
N GLU A 55 0.36 16.00 -10.69
CA GLU A 55 0.25 14.98 -11.71
C GLU A 55 1.18 15.26 -12.91
N GLY A 56 1.68 14.20 -13.50
CA GLY A 56 2.51 14.28 -14.71
C GLY A 56 3.96 14.63 -14.45
N ILE A 57 4.40 14.69 -13.20
CA ILE A 57 5.83 14.84 -12.88
C ILE A 57 6.55 13.51 -13.04
N VAL A 58 7.66 13.51 -13.76
CA VAL A 58 8.63 12.41 -13.81
C VAL A 58 9.77 12.73 -12.86
N LEU A 59 9.85 12.01 -11.75
CA LEU A 59 10.92 12.19 -10.76
C LEU A 59 12.21 11.58 -11.30
N THR A 60 13.30 12.36 -11.24
CA THR A 60 14.62 12.00 -11.78
C THR A 60 15.66 11.76 -10.69
N GLU A 61 15.54 12.45 -9.57
CA GLU A 61 16.47 12.38 -8.45
C GLU A 61 15.75 12.56 -7.13
N MET A 62 16.26 11.92 -6.07
CA MET A 62 15.80 12.12 -4.70
C MET A 62 16.96 12.11 -3.73
N THR A 63 16.89 13.01 -2.75
CA THR A 63 17.78 13.03 -1.60
C THR A 63 17.04 12.50 -0.37
N LEU A 64 17.61 11.49 0.26
CA LEU A 64 17.12 10.92 1.51
C LEU A 64 18.15 11.12 2.61
N ARG A 65 17.66 11.24 3.84
CA ARG A 65 18.51 11.33 5.04
C ARG A 65 18.28 10.13 5.93
N SER A 66 19.35 9.47 6.35
CA SER A 66 19.27 8.43 7.38
C SER A 66 18.85 9.07 8.71
N LEU A 67 17.96 8.41 9.45
CA LEU A 67 17.52 8.82 10.79
C LEU A 67 18.59 8.58 11.88
N GLY A 68 19.64 7.83 11.55
CA GLY A 68 20.72 7.51 12.45
C GLY A 68 21.80 6.67 11.78
N SER A 69 22.82 6.35 12.56
CA SER A 69 23.91 5.46 12.16
C SER A 69 23.87 4.18 13.01
N GLU A 70 24.05 3.04 12.38
CA GLU A 70 24.08 1.73 13.05
C GLU A 70 25.15 0.86 12.37
N ARG A 71 25.63 -0.16 13.07
CA ARG A 71 26.57 -1.13 12.50
C ARG A 71 25.92 -1.91 11.34
N PRO A 72 26.63 -2.13 10.22
CA PRO A 72 26.08 -2.81 9.05
C PRO A 72 25.48 -4.18 9.37
N GLU A 73 26.09 -4.94 10.28
CA GLU A 73 25.63 -6.26 10.68
C GLU A 73 24.24 -6.22 11.34
N LEU A 74 24.00 -5.23 12.21
CA LEU A 74 22.72 -5.03 12.87
C LEU A 74 21.64 -4.55 11.89
N LEU A 75 21.99 -3.70 10.94
CA LEU A 75 21.09 -3.29 9.87
C LEU A 75 20.67 -4.50 9.02
N HIS A 76 21.65 -5.34 8.63
CA HIS A 76 21.40 -6.56 7.88
C HIS A 76 20.48 -7.52 8.65
N GLN A 77 20.77 -7.75 9.93
CA GLN A 77 19.94 -8.59 10.79
C GLN A 77 18.49 -8.08 10.84
N ARG A 78 18.28 -6.79 11.11
CA ARG A 78 16.93 -6.18 11.13
C ARG A 78 16.22 -6.34 9.79
N MET A 79 16.92 -6.17 8.68
CA MET A 79 16.34 -6.36 7.35
C MET A 79 15.86 -7.80 7.16
N VAL A 80 16.66 -8.79 7.53
CA VAL A 80 16.30 -10.22 7.45
C VAL A 80 15.09 -10.53 8.33
N GLU A 81 15.05 -10.03 9.56
CA GLU A 81 13.92 -10.19 10.48
C GLU A 81 12.62 -9.58 9.91
N GLN A 82 12.70 -8.37 9.32
CA GLN A 82 11.53 -7.73 8.71
C GLN A 82 11.05 -8.48 7.47
N LEU A 83 11.95 -9.00 6.65
CA LEU A 83 11.59 -9.84 5.50
C LEU A 83 10.92 -11.15 5.96
N ALA A 84 11.47 -11.82 6.96
CA ALA A 84 10.89 -13.04 7.52
C ALA A 84 9.48 -12.78 8.11
N LYS A 85 9.30 -11.69 8.87
CA LYS A 85 7.99 -11.27 9.41
C LYS A 85 6.99 -11.02 8.29
N ARG A 86 7.42 -10.35 7.22
CA ARG A 86 6.58 -10.10 6.06
C ARG A 86 6.17 -11.39 5.37
N ASP A 87 7.09 -12.33 5.16
CA ASP A 87 6.82 -13.62 4.55
C ASP A 87 5.87 -14.48 5.39
N GLN A 88 5.90 -14.33 6.71
CA GLN A 88 4.97 -15.01 7.61
C GLN A 88 3.55 -14.42 7.55
N THR A 89 3.41 -13.11 7.37
CA THR A 89 2.13 -12.41 7.54
C THR A 89 1.46 -11.99 6.23
N GLN A 90 2.18 -11.96 5.11
CA GLN A 90 1.69 -11.49 3.82
C GLN A 90 1.87 -12.55 2.72
N PRO A 91 1.05 -12.54 1.66
CA PRO A 91 1.14 -13.47 0.52
C PRO A 91 2.26 -13.04 -0.46
N THR A 92 3.51 -13.03 0.00
CA THR A 92 4.67 -12.50 -0.75
C THR A 92 5.02 -13.30 -2.01
N LYS A 93 4.53 -14.54 -2.11
CA LYS A 93 4.75 -15.44 -3.25
C LYS A 93 3.58 -15.48 -4.22
N ASP A 94 2.45 -14.86 -3.88
CA ASP A 94 1.26 -14.83 -4.71
C ASP A 94 1.28 -13.63 -5.66
N LEU A 95 0.52 -13.71 -6.75
CA LEU A 95 0.31 -12.60 -7.68
C LEU A 95 -0.65 -11.60 -7.06
N THR A 96 -0.11 -10.54 -6.49
CA THR A 96 -0.88 -9.48 -5.80
C THR A 96 -0.26 -8.11 -5.99
N ALA A 97 -1.08 -7.08 -5.94
CA ALA A 97 -0.64 -5.67 -5.99
C ALA A 97 -0.41 -5.05 -4.59
N GLY A 98 -0.40 -5.87 -3.52
CA GLY A 98 -0.26 -5.41 -2.14
C GLY A 98 -1.61 -5.22 -1.44
N SER A 99 -1.67 -4.30 -0.48
CA SER A 99 -2.91 -3.97 0.23
C SER A 99 -3.97 -3.48 -0.73
N THR A 100 -5.15 -4.10 -0.71
CA THR A 100 -6.26 -3.77 -1.61
C THR A 100 -6.95 -2.47 -1.20
N PHE A 101 -7.16 -2.29 0.09
CA PHE A 101 -7.87 -1.14 0.65
C PHE A 101 -7.02 -0.40 1.67
N ARG A 102 -7.23 0.92 1.75
CA ARG A 102 -6.65 1.78 2.78
C ARG A 102 -7.22 1.45 4.15
N ASN A 103 -6.42 1.66 5.20
CA ASN A 103 -6.94 1.57 6.55
C ASN A 103 -7.84 2.78 6.85
N PRO A 104 -9.11 2.60 7.25
CA PRO A 104 -9.96 3.71 7.66
C PRO A 104 -9.39 4.52 8.82
N ALA A 105 -8.51 3.92 9.64
CA ALA A 105 -7.77 4.62 10.69
C ALA A 105 -6.85 5.74 10.18
N GLY A 106 -6.53 5.78 8.87
CA GLY A 106 -5.66 6.80 8.29
C GLY A 106 -4.16 6.62 8.62
N TYR A 107 -3.73 5.41 9.03
CA TYR A 107 -2.32 5.09 9.29
C TYR A 107 -2.03 3.60 9.10
N SER A 108 -0.76 3.29 8.85
CA SER A 108 -0.28 1.91 8.74
C SER A 108 -0.22 1.23 10.10
N SER A 109 -0.29 -0.11 10.11
CA SER A 109 -0.02 -0.86 11.34
C SER A 109 1.41 -0.63 11.80
N THR A 110 1.59 -0.45 13.10
CA THR A 110 2.91 -0.21 13.71
C THR A 110 3.68 -1.52 13.90
N GLY A 111 2.97 -2.64 13.93
CA GLY A 111 3.53 -3.95 14.22
C GLY A 111 3.90 -4.15 15.70
N ARG A 112 3.46 -3.24 16.58
CA ARG A 112 3.65 -3.29 18.05
C ARG A 112 2.47 -4.00 18.69
N ALA A 113 2.65 -4.48 19.90
CA ALA A 113 1.60 -5.18 20.65
C ALA A 113 0.42 -4.28 21.04
N ASP A 114 0.66 -2.97 21.13
CA ASP A 114 -0.33 -1.94 21.47
C ASP A 114 -1.03 -1.31 20.24
N ASP A 115 -0.81 -1.86 19.04
CA ASP A 115 -1.43 -1.36 17.81
C ASP A 115 -2.95 -1.61 17.82
N ASN A 116 -3.73 -0.54 17.71
CA ASN A 116 -5.19 -0.67 17.59
C ASN A 116 -5.56 -1.14 16.18
N HIS A 117 -6.29 -2.24 16.12
CA HIS A 117 -6.70 -2.87 14.86
C HIS A 117 -8.15 -2.61 14.45
N ASP A 118 -8.97 -1.95 15.27
CA ASP A 118 -10.41 -1.81 15.05
C ASP A 118 -10.77 -1.15 13.70
N LEU A 119 -9.95 -0.18 13.27
CA LEU A 119 -10.09 0.52 11.99
C LEU A 119 -9.01 0.12 10.98
N LYS A 120 -8.46 -1.10 11.06
CA LYS A 120 -7.60 -1.64 10.03
C LYS A 120 -8.43 -2.41 9.00
N ALA A 121 -8.16 -2.17 7.73
CA ALA A 121 -8.92 -2.79 6.64
C ALA A 121 -8.91 -4.34 6.74
N TRP A 122 -7.75 -4.95 7.08
CA TRP A 122 -7.67 -6.40 7.21
C TRP A 122 -8.62 -6.95 8.28
N LYS A 123 -8.77 -6.26 9.41
CA LYS A 123 -9.64 -6.67 10.51
C LYS A 123 -11.11 -6.58 10.11
N LEU A 124 -11.52 -5.46 9.50
CA LEU A 124 -12.88 -5.26 9.01
C LEU A 124 -13.28 -6.29 7.94
N ILE A 125 -12.34 -6.63 7.04
CA ILE A 125 -12.55 -7.65 6.00
C ILE A 125 -12.69 -9.05 6.61
N ASP A 126 -11.87 -9.35 7.61
CA ASP A 126 -11.92 -10.62 8.33
C ASP A 126 -13.23 -10.78 9.11
N ASP A 127 -13.61 -9.75 9.86
CA ASP A 127 -14.86 -9.70 10.63
C ASP A 127 -16.11 -9.78 9.74
N ALA A 128 -16.02 -9.32 8.49
CA ALA A 128 -17.07 -9.46 7.48
C ALA A 128 -17.08 -10.86 6.81
N GLY A 129 -16.23 -11.79 7.24
CA GLY A 129 -16.17 -13.17 6.72
C GLY A 129 -15.64 -13.25 5.29
N CYS A 130 -14.77 -12.31 4.89
CA CYS A 130 -14.25 -12.24 3.52
C CYS A 130 -12.88 -12.91 3.32
N ARG A 131 -12.25 -13.43 4.39
CA ARG A 131 -10.99 -14.17 4.28
C ARG A 131 -11.18 -15.39 3.38
N GLY A 132 -10.35 -15.51 2.35
CA GLY A 132 -10.42 -16.62 1.39
C GLY A 132 -11.58 -16.56 0.40
N LEU A 133 -12.42 -15.51 0.43
CA LEU A 133 -13.54 -15.34 -0.51
C LEU A 133 -13.04 -15.31 -1.95
N LYS A 134 -13.78 -15.94 -2.87
CA LYS A 134 -13.40 -16.07 -4.29
C LYS A 134 -14.47 -15.54 -5.22
N VAL A 135 -14.04 -15.00 -6.36
CA VAL A 135 -14.86 -14.70 -7.54
C VAL A 135 -14.01 -15.01 -8.77
N GLY A 136 -14.46 -15.95 -9.59
CA GLY A 136 -13.67 -16.46 -10.71
C GLY A 136 -12.28 -16.91 -10.27
N GLY A 137 -11.25 -16.36 -10.90
CA GLY A 137 -9.84 -16.61 -10.53
C GLY A 137 -9.28 -15.68 -9.44
N ALA A 138 -10.07 -14.74 -8.94
CA ALA A 138 -9.66 -13.82 -7.87
C ALA A 138 -9.96 -14.39 -6.49
N GLN A 139 -9.09 -14.14 -5.51
CA GLN A 139 -9.28 -14.56 -4.12
C GLN A 139 -8.79 -13.50 -3.14
N MET A 140 -9.54 -13.24 -2.06
CA MET A 140 -8.98 -12.57 -0.88
C MET A 140 -8.04 -13.55 -0.17
N SER A 141 -6.83 -13.11 0.10
CA SER A 141 -5.79 -13.99 0.64
C SER A 141 -6.23 -14.63 1.98
N PRO A 142 -6.11 -15.96 2.12
CA PRO A 142 -6.35 -16.63 3.40
C PRO A 142 -5.28 -16.26 4.45
N LYS A 143 -4.10 -15.83 4.02
CA LYS A 143 -3.01 -15.40 4.91
C LYS A 143 -3.24 -13.98 5.45
N HIS A 144 -3.61 -13.03 4.58
CA HIS A 144 -3.85 -11.64 4.95
C HIS A 144 -5.07 -11.09 4.19
N PRO A 145 -6.22 -10.91 4.85
CA PRO A 145 -7.49 -10.67 4.14
C PRO A 145 -7.56 -9.34 3.38
N ASN A 146 -6.65 -8.40 3.60
CA ASN A 146 -6.57 -7.16 2.79
C ASN A 146 -5.67 -7.29 1.56
N PHE A 147 -5.38 -8.52 1.12
CA PHE A 147 -4.63 -8.78 -0.11
C PHE A 147 -5.51 -9.53 -1.11
N LEU A 148 -5.73 -8.91 -2.25
CA LEU A 148 -6.39 -9.52 -3.39
C LEU A 148 -5.34 -10.26 -4.21
N ILE A 149 -5.54 -11.55 -4.43
CA ILE A 149 -4.61 -12.40 -5.18
C ILE A 149 -5.26 -12.92 -6.46
N ASN A 150 -4.45 -12.98 -7.53
CA ASN A 150 -4.78 -13.72 -8.73
C ASN A 150 -4.27 -15.14 -8.59
N THR A 151 -5.15 -16.13 -8.58
CA THR A 151 -4.79 -17.55 -8.42
C THR A 151 -4.21 -18.17 -9.71
N GLY A 152 -3.91 -17.33 -10.73
CA GLY A 152 -3.28 -17.72 -11.99
C GLY A 152 -4.16 -17.51 -13.24
N ASN A 153 -5.47 -17.38 -13.08
CA ASN A 153 -6.43 -17.25 -14.16
C ASN A 153 -7.51 -16.17 -13.94
N ALA A 154 -7.31 -15.27 -12.98
CA ALA A 154 -8.20 -14.14 -12.79
C ALA A 154 -8.03 -13.09 -13.91
N ASN A 155 -9.14 -12.56 -14.38
CA ASN A 155 -9.16 -11.35 -15.19
C ASN A 155 -9.41 -10.11 -14.30
N ALA A 156 -9.29 -8.90 -14.86
CA ALA A 156 -9.48 -7.65 -14.11
C ALA A 156 -10.90 -7.54 -13.53
N LYS A 157 -11.91 -8.02 -14.26
CA LYS A 157 -13.31 -8.02 -13.82
C LYS A 157 -13.53 -8.91 -12.58
N ASP A 158 -12.87 -10.07 -12.51
CA ASP A 158 -12.94 -10.93 -11.32
C ASP A 158 -12.39 -10.21 -10.09
N LEU A 159 -11.22 -9.56 -10.25
CA LEU A 159 -10.55 -8.81 -9.18
C LEU A 159 -11.40 -7.62 -8.71
N GLU A 160 -11.94 -6.83 -9.62
CA GLU A 160 -12.81 -5.70 -9.30
C GLU A 160 -14.12 -6.17 -8.65
N THR A 161 -14.76 -7.20 -9.22
CA THR A 161 -16.02 -7.74 -8.67
C THR A 161 -15.82 -8.25 -7.25
N LEU A 162 -14.73 -8.97 -7.00
CA LEU A 162 -14.41 -9.44 -5.65
C LEU A 162 -14.16 -8.28 -4.69
N GLY A 163 -13.40 -7.26 -5.12
CA GLY A 163 -13.15 -6.08 -4.30
C GLY A 163 -14.43 -5.32 -3.94
N GLU A 164 -15.34 -5.10 -4.90
CA GLU A 164 -16.63 -4.43 -4.63
C GLU A 164 -17.55 -5.31 -3.74
N LEU A 165 -17.52 -6.62 -3.91
CA LEU A 165 -18.24 -7.54 -3.02
C LEU A 165 -17.73 -7.45 -1.57
N VAL A 166 -16.42 -7.37 -1.39
CA VAL A 166 -15.79 -7.18 -0.06
C VAL A 166 -16.21 -5.85 0.54
N ARG A 167 -16.16 -4.74 -0.24
CA ARG A 167 -16.60 -3.42 0.21
C ARG A 167 -18.04 -3.43 0.70
N LYS A 168 -18.94 -4.06 -0.08
CA LYS A 168 -20.34 -4.22 0.30
C LYS A 168 -20.50 -5.00 1.61
N LYS A 169 -19.85 -6.16 1.74
CA LYS A 169 -19.93 -6.98 2.96
C LYS A 169 -19.40 -6.28 4.21
N VAL A 170 -18.30 -5.51 4.07
CA VAL A 170 -17.76 -4.71 5.16
C VAL A 170 -18.74 -3.59 5.54
N TYR A 171 -19.32 -2.91 4.56
CA TYR A 171 -20.34 -1.89 4.82
C TYR A 171 -21.57 -2.47 5.52
N ASP A 172 -22.10 -3.57 5.04
CA ASP A 172 -23.27 -4.25 5.62
C ASP A 172 -23.00 -4.68 7.09
N LYS A 173 -21.75 -4.99 7.43
CA LYS A 173 -21.35 -5.44 8.78
C LYS A 173 -21.00 -4.30 9.73
N SER A 174 -20.32 -3.26 9.25
CA SER A 174 -19.69 -2.23 10.10
C SER A 174 -20.20 -0.80 9.84
N GLY A 175 -20.94 -0.56 8.75
CA GLY A 175 -21.31 0.77 8.29
C GLY A 175 -20.15 1.56 7.66
N LEU A 176 -18.95 0.98 7.57
CA LEU A 176 -17.77 1.66 7.02
C LEU A 176 -17.56 1.30 5.55
N THR A 177 -17.30 2.31 4.73
CA THR A 177 -16.92 2.11 3.32
C THR A 177 -15.40 2.07 3.18
N LEU A 178 -14.86 0.95 2.71
CA LEU A 178 -13.44 0.83 2.42
C LEU A 178 -13.05 1.62 1.16
N GLU A 179 -11.92 2.31 1.21
CA GLU A 179 -11.33 3.00 0.07
C GLU A 179 -10.28 2.12 -0.61
N TRP A 180 -10.32 2.05 -1.94
CA TRP A 180 -9.30 1.36 -2.71
C TRP A 180 -7.93 2.00 -2.52
N GLU A 181 -6.89 1.18 -2.22
CA GLU A 181 -5.49 1.56 -2.29
C GLU A 181 -4.89 1.19 -3.66
N VAL A 182 -5.33 0.07 -4.23
CA VAL A 182 -4.98 -0.35 -5.59
C VAL A 182 -5.63 0.57 -6.61
N MET A 183 -4.84 1.14 -7.49
CA MET A 183 -5.33 1.98 -8.59
C MET A 183 -5.81 1.10 -9.76
N ARG A 184 -7.01 1.39 -10.25
CA ARG A 184 -7.56 0.78 -11.46
C ARG A 184 -7.22 1.67 -12.65
N VAL A 185 -6.63 1.09 -13.70
CA VAL A 185 -6.17 1.82 -14.90
C VAL A 185 -6.76 1.18 -16.13
N GLY A 186 -7.24 2.01 -17.06
CA GLY A 186 -7.89 1.60 -18.29
C GLY A 186 -9.41 1.67 -18.23
N ASP A 187 -10.03 1.51 -19.39
CA ASP A 187 -11.48 1.51 -19.50
C ASP A 187 -12.03 0.08 -19.39
N PRO A 188 -13.17 -0.12 -18.69
CA PRO A 188 -13.83 -1.42 -18.71
C PRO A 188 -14.24 -1.74 -20.16
N LYS A 189 -13.84 -2.92 -20.67
CA LYS A 189 -14.34 -3.37 -21.97
C LYS A 189 -15.86 -3.49 -21.88
N CYS A 190 -16.57 -2.73 -22.71
CA CYS A 190 -17.99 -2.99 -22.96
C CYS A 190 -18.11 -4.41 -23.52
N THR A 191 -18.70 -5.32 -22.73
CA THR A 191 -19.09 -6.66 -23.18
C THR A 191 -20.53 -6.64 -23.64
#